data_a94a053c6004f67dd3f98056bc7c4942
#
_entry.id   a94a053c6004f67dd3f98056bc7c4942
#
_cell.length_a   1.000
_cell.length_b   1.000
_cell.length_c   1.000
_cell.angle_alpha   90.00
_cell.angle_beta   90.00
_cell.angle_gamma   90.00
#
_symmetry.space_group_name_H-M   'P 1'
#
loop_
_entity.id
_entity.type
_entity.pdbx_description
1 polymer ?
#
loop_
_entity_poly.entity_id
_entity_poly.type
_entity_poly.pdbx_seq_one_letter_code
_entity_poly.pdbx_strand_id
1 'polypeptide(L)'
;MKLRSVFALALLCAASLSTAAQADVLIDNVDGVRIDEDGDIDHFTGLWVDDDGTIIEVLDKRDKRPERPTYLSDMKGQIIVPGMIDAHLHVMGIGFSALTLDLSETESLEEALALIEQFARDNPGRPWILGRGWNQEKWGLGRFPTATELDRAVSDRPVFLERVDGHAAWANTLALEAAGVTAKTADPKGGRIERLANRAPAGVFVDGATELIQKVVPEPRAADRDVALQAAQKILLSQGITAAADMGTTLLDWQTYRRAGDTDQLRIRIMAYAAGTEAMEVIGGTGPTPWLYNDKLRLNGVKLYLDGALGSRGAWLKADYADAPGQRGLNIIPGTQLRNIMSRAAMDNCQAAVHAIGDAANHEILDAIAELNDTYKGDRRWRIEHAQIVSPEDIERFGEYGIIASVQPVHQTSDRTMAEARLGPDRLAGAYAWERLKNAGARLALGSDAPVESANPFVGMAVAMTRIDGDGLPPGGWFPQERLSRKDAWRGFTSDAAYAGFAEGRFGRLVKGEKA
;
A
#
# COMPACT_ATOMS: atom_id res chain seq x y z
N MET A 1 11.33 -39.41 80.74
CA MET A 1 11.61 -38.46 79.69
C MET A 1 11.13 -39.04 78.35
N LYS A 2 10.01 -38.62 77.85
CA LYS A 2 9.36 -39.24 76.68
C LYS A 2 9.53 -38.31 75.49
N LEU A 3 10.24 -38.76 74.42
CA LEU A 3 10.32 -38.13 73.11
C LEU A 3 8.99 -38.35 72.41
N ARG A 4 8.38 -37.28 71.95
CA ARG A 4 7.22 -37.31 71.04
C ARG A 4 7.69 -37.00 69.62
N SER A 5 7.59 -38.00 68.75
CA SER A 5 7.78 -37.86 67.29
C SER A 5 6.55 -37.18 66.68
N VAL A 6 6.75 -36.09 65.94
CA VAL A 6 5.74 -35.47 65.15
C VAL A 6 5.93 -35.94 63.71
N PHE A 7 4.97 -36.69 63.16
CA PHE A 7 4.88 -37.02 61.74
C PHE A 7 4.27 -35.87 61.02
N ALA A 8 5.03 -35.22 60.09
CA ALA A 8 4.51 -34.24 59.13
C ALA A 8 4.03 -34.99 57.91
N LEU A 9 2.72 -34.94 57.66
CA LEU A 9 2.07 -35.46 56.48
C LEU A 9 2.18 -34.39 55.38
N ALA A 10 3.06 -34.58 54.40
CA ALA A 10 3.15 -33.72 53.22
C ALA A 10 2.06 -34.12 52.21
N LEU A 11 1.01 -33.32 52.09
CA LEU A 11 0.03 -33.43 51.00
C LEU A 11 0.69 -32.95 49.70
N LEU A 12 1.03 -33.85 48.79
CA LEU A 12 1.32 -33.53 47.39
C LEU A 12 -0.01 -33.21 46.71
N CYS A 13 -0.31 -31.92 46.51
CA CYS A 13 -1.27 -31.50 45.53
C CYS A 13 -0.65 -31.69 44.15
N ALA A 14 -0.97 -32.79 43.49
CA ALA A 14 -0.79 -32.91 42.03
C ALA A 14 -1.78 -31.96 41.37
N ALA A 15 -1.30 -30.75 41.03
CA ALA A 15 -2.01 -29.90 40.10
C ALA A 15 -1.96 -30.60 38.73
N SER A 16 -3.03 -31.27 38.36
CA SER A 16 -3.31 -31.66 36.98
C SER A 16 -3.41 -30.36 36.19
N LEU A 17 -2.32 -30.01 35.52
CA LEU A 17 -2.38 -29.07 34.40
C LEU A 17 -3.27 -29.73 33.34
N SER A 18 -4.57 -29.43 33.36
CA SER A 18 -5.42 -29.66 32.22
C SER A 18 -4.86 -28.74 31.13
N THR A 19 -4.10 -29.29 30.19
CA THR A 19 -3.91 -28.65 28.89
C THR A 19 -5.30 -28.44 28.35
N ALA A 20 -5.74 -27.20 28.27
CA ALA A 20 -6.93 -26.87 27.48
C ALA A 20 -6.75 -27.58 26.15
N ALA A 21 -7.73 -28.40 25.76
CA ALA A 21 -7.70 -29.02 24.45
C ALA A 21 -7.71 -27.87 23.43
N GLN A 22 -6.60 -27.70 22.75
CA GLN A 22 -6.41 -26.67 21.75
C GLN A 22 -7.35 -27.02 20.60
N ALA A 23 -8.23 -26.09 20.24
CA ALA A 23 -9.22 -26.34 19.18
C ALA A 23 -8.49 -26.25 17.83
N ASP A 24 -8.41 -27.36 17.12
CA ASP A 24 -7.79 -27.46 15.80
C ASP A 24 -8.85 -27.59 14.68
N VAL A 25 -8.47 -27.19 13.49
CA VAL A 25 -9.31 -27.25 12.28
C VAL A 25 -8.59 -28.09 11.22
N LEU A 26 -9.27 -29.11 10.72
CA LEU A 26 -8.88 -29.80 9.49
C LEU A 26 -9.70 -29.21 8.32
N ILE A 27 -9.01 -28.54 7.41
CA ILE A 27 -9.54 -28.09 6.12
C ILE A 27 -9.16 -29.20 5.12
N ASP A 28 -10.13 -30.00 4.70
CA ASP A 28 -9.87 -31.20 3.89
C ASP A 28 -10.58 -31.15 2.52
N ASN A 29 -10.22 -32.06 1.64
CA ASN A 29 -10.75 -32.18 0.31
C ASN A 29 -10.60 -30.86 -0.49
N VAL A 30 -9.40 -30.31 -0.48
CA VAL A 30 -9.02 -29.11 -1.22
C VAL A 30 -8.26 -29.47 -2.50
N ASP A 31 -8.28 -28.58 -3.49
CA ASP A 31 -7.28 -28.46 -4.55
C ASP A 31 -6.31 -27.34 -4.14
N GLY A 32 -5.38 -27.70 -3.27
CA GLY A 32 -4.45 -26.74 -2.65
C GLY A 32 -3.23 -26.49 -3.54
N VAL A 33 -2.83 -25.21 -3.67
CA VAL A 33 -1.62 -24.80 -4.37
C VAL A 33 -0.79 -23.91 -3.45
N ARG A 34 0.49 -24.21 -3.30
CA ARG A 34 1.40 -23.45 -2.43
C ARG A 34 2.77 -23.25 -3.09
N ILE A 35 3.57 -22.39 -2.50
CA ILE A 35 5.02 -22.36 -2.68
C ILE A 35 5.61 -23.17 -1.53
N ASP A 36 6.34 -24.23 -1.84
CA ASP A 36 6.98 -25.10 -0.86
C ASP A 36 8.23 -24.48 -0.23
N GLU A 37 8.95 -25.26 0.60
CA GLU A 37 10.16 -24.79 1.29
C GLU A 37 11.31 -24.51 0.33
N ASP A 38 11.36 -25.22 -0.81
CA ASP A 38 12.36 -25.04 -1.87
C ASP A 38 12.00 -23.90 -2.84
N GLY A 39 10.81 -23.31 -2.67
CA GLY A 39 10.28 -22.21 -3.46
C GLY A 39 9.65 -22.66 -4.78
N ASP A 40 9.26 -23.93 -4.92
CA ASP A 40 8.56 -24.47 -6.07
C ASP A 40 7.04 -24.52 -5.85
N ILE A 41 6.28 -24.53 -6.95
CA ILE A 41 4.82 -24.71 -6.89
C ILE A 41 4.53 -26.17 -6.59
N ASP A 42 3.80 -26.40 -5.50
CA ASP A 42 3.42 -27.71 -5.00
C ASP A 42 1.91 -27.77 -4.73
N HIS A 43 1.34 -28.97 -4.72
CA HIS A 43 -0.08 -29.23 -4.52
C HIS A 43 -0.33 -30.03 -3.24
N PHE A 44 -1.45 -29.78 -2.59
CA PHE A 44 -1.88 -30.49 -1.39
C PHE A 44 -3.39 -30.70 -1.36
N THR A 45 -3.90 -31.59 -0.49
CA THR A 45 -5.32 -31.93 -0.43
C THR A 45 -5.96 -31.70 0.94
N GLY A 46 -5.17 -31.33 1.94
CA GLY A 46 -5.66 -30.98 3.27
C GLY A 46 -4.71 -30.06 4.02
N LEU A 47 -5.26 -29.24 4.90
CA LEU A 47 -4.51 -28.32 5.77
C LEU A 47 -4.99 -28.49 7.20
N TRP A 48 -4.09 -28.86 8.10
CA TRP A 48 -4.38 -28.98 9.53
C TRP A 48 -3.81 -27.77 10.26
N VAL A 49 -4.69 -27.03 10.93
CA VAL A 49 -4.38 -25.73 11.54
C VAL A 49 -4.82 -25.74 12.98
N ASP A 50 -4.03 -25.17 13.90
CA ASP A 50 -4.42 -25.01 15.29
C ASP A 50 -5.31 -23.77 15.54
N ASP A 51 -5.70 -23.56 16.81
CA ASP A 51 -6.65 -22.51 17.20
C ASP A 51 -6.08 -21.08 17.08
N ASP A 52 -4.77 -20.92 16.99
CA ASP A 52 -4.12 -19.63 16.77
C ASP A 52 -3.84 -19.34 15.29
N GLY A 53 -4.25 -20.27 14.41
CA GLY A 53 -4.06 -20.18 12.97
C GLY A 53 -2.72 -20.69 12.46
N THR A 54 -1.91 -21.36 13.30
CA THR A 54 -0.63 -21.94 12.87
C THR A 54 -0.86 -23.28 12.15
N ILE A 55 -0.23 -23.45 11.01
CA ILE A 55 -0.29 -24.70 10.23
C ILE A 55 0.48 -25.79 10.99
N ILE A 56 -0.25 -26.81 11.44
CA ILE A 56 0.32 -28.00 12.07
C ILE A 56 0.92 -28.90 11.02
N GLU A 57 0.20 -29.10 9.90
CA GLU A 57 0.63 -29.96 8.81
C GLU A 57 -0.11 -29.65 7.51
N VAL A 58 0.61 -29.76 6.39
CA VAL A 58 0.04 -29.75 5.03
C VAL A 58 -0.02 -31.20 4.56
N LEU A 59 -1.19 -31.63 4.10
CA LEU A 59 -1.50 -33.04 3.89
C LEU A 59 -1.72 -33.33 2.41
N ASP A 60 -1.02 -34.33 1.92
CA ASP A 60 -1.22 -34.90 0.59
C ASP A 60 -2.38 -35.91 0.58
N LYS A 61 -2.77 -36.35 -0.62
CA LYS A 61 -3.88 -37.31 -0.80
C LYS A 61 -3.67 -38.63 -0.05
N ARG A 62 -2.42 -39.04 0.19
CA ARG A 62 -2.08 -40.30 0.82
C ARG A 62 -1.79 -40.18 2.32
N ASP A 63 -1.70 -38.97 2.84
CA ASP A 63 -1.38 -38.73 4.22
C ASP A 63 -2.54 -39.10 5.14
N LYS A 64 -2.19 -39.63 6.33
CA LYS A 64 -3.19 -39.95 7.35
C LYS A 64 -3.76 -38.64 7.93
N ARG A 65 -5.08 -38.50 7.83
CA ARG A 65 -5.78 -37.38 8.46
C ARG A 65 -5.81 -37.55 9.98
N PRO A 66 -5.83 -36.44 10.77
CA PRO A 66 -6.04 -36.51 12.20
C PRO A 66 -7.34 -37.23 12.53
N GLU A 67 -7.31 -38.12 13.53
CA GLU A 67 -8.46 -39.01 13.82
C GLU A 67 -9.67 -38.26 14.40
N ARG A 68 -9.45 -37.14 15.11
CA ARG A 68 -10.47 -36.37 15.80
C ARG A 68 -10.11 -34.88 15.82
N PRO A 69 -10.14 -34.20 14.66
CA PRO A 69 -10.00 -32.76 14.67
C PRO A 69 -11.21 -32.14 15.40
N THR A 70 -10.98 -31.03 16.09
CA THR A 70 -12.08 -30.30 16.76
C THR A 70 -13.11 -29.81 15.76
N TYR A 71 -12.63 -29.31 14.62
CA TYR A 71 -13.49 -28.89 13.50
C TYR A 71 -12.98 -29.53 12.20
N LEU A 72 -13.95 -29.93 11.36
CA LEU A 72 -13.69 -30.43 10.02
C LEU A 72 -14.45 -29.57 9.00
N SER A 73 -13.72 -29.03 8.04
CA SER A 73 -14.25 -28.29 6.89
C SER A 73 -13.97 -29.06 5.60
N ASP A 74 -15.00 -29.67 5.02
CA ASP A 74 -14.93 -30.29 3.68
C ASP A 74 -15.10 -29.23 2.60
N MET A 75 -14.00 -28.93 1.88
CA MET A 75 -13.97 -27.90 0.85
C MET A 75 -14.46 -28.37 -0.52
N LYS A 76 -14.84 -29.64 -0.66
CA LYS A 76 -15.44 -30.21 -1.88
C LYS A 76 -14.64 -29.96 -3.16
N GLY A 77 -13.31 -29.99 -3.07
CA GLY A 77 -12.41 -29.73 -4.19
C GLY A 77 -12.24 -28.26 -4.55
N GLN A 78 -12.60 -27.33 -3.66
CA GLN A 78 -12.32 -25.91 -3.89
C GLN A 78 -10.81 -25.64 -3.86
N ILE A 79 -10.39 -24.64 -4.67
CA ILE A 79 -9.02 -24.20 -4.75
C ILE A 79 -8.68 -23.38 -3.49
N ILE A 80 -7.56 -23.73 -2.86
CA ILE A 80 -6.96 -22.95 -1.78
C ILE A 80 -5.54 -22.55 -2.18
N VAL A 81 -5.22 -21.28 -1.95
CA VAL A 81 -3.91 -20.69 -2.21
C VAL A 81 -3.46 -19.89 -0.98
N PRO A 82 -2.15 -19.60 -0.80
CA PRO A 82 -1.70 -18.66 0.21
C PRO A 82 -2.42 -17.33 0.11
N GLY A 83 -2.74 -16.73 1.24
CA GLY A 83 -3.21 -15.35 1.25
C GLY A 83 -2.20 -14.42 0.60
N MET A 84 -2.66 -13.55 -0.31
CA MET A 84 -1.78 -12.63 -1.02
C MET A 84 -1.27 -11.53 -0.08
N ILE A 85 -0.04 -11.09 -0.33
CA ILE A 85 0.63 -10.01 0.39
C ILE A 85 0.88 -8.89 -0.60
N ASP A 86 0.32 -7.73 -0.35
CA ASP A 86 0.64 -6.54 -1.11
C ASP A 86 1.87 -5.86 -0.50
N ALA A 87 2.96 -5.78 -1.26
CA ALA A 87 4.23 -5.26 -0.75
C ALA A 87 4.28 -3.73 -0.68
N HIS A 88 3.31 -3.01 -1.23
CA HIS A 88 3.25 -1.56 -1.23
C HIS A 88 1.83 -1.06 -1.47
N LEU A 89 1.18 -0.56 -0.44
CA LEU A 89 -0.10 0.14 -0.55
C LEU A 89 -0.28 1.12 0.62
N HIS A 90 -1.41 1.82 0.64
CA HIS A 90 -1.79 2.78 1.66
C HIS A 90 -3.14 2.35 2.28
N VAL A 91 -3.09 1.58 3.38
CA VAL A 91 -4.28 0.97 4.00
C VAL A 91 -5.36 2.01 4.31
N MET A 92 -4.98 3.08 5.02
CA MET A 92 -5.95 4.13 5.36
C MET A 92 -6.40 4.92 4.14
N GLY A 93 -5.53 5.09 3.14
CA GLY A 93 -5.87 5.70 1.85
C GLY A 93 -6.98 4.93 1.13
N ILE A 94 -6.90 3.60 1.07
CA ILE A 94 -7.96 2.73 0.53
C ILE A 94 -9.28 2.94 1.28
N GLY A 95 -9.21 2.95 2.61
CA GLY A 95 -10.40 3.11 3.45
C GLY A 95 -11.08 4.47 3.25
N PHE A 96 -10.32 5.54 3.26
CA PHE A 96 -10.86 6.88 3.01
C PHE A 96 -11.38 7.03 1.58
N SER A 97 -10.67 6.50 0.59
CA SER A 97 -11.14 6.51 -0.81
C SER A 97 -12.49 5.80 -0.97
N ALA A 98 -12.67 4.67 -0.30
CA ALA A 98 -13.95 3.92 -0.31
C ALA A 98 -15.11 4.63 0.39
N LEU A 99 -14.79 5.57 1.28
CA LEU A 99 -15.79 6.35 2.02
C LEU A 99 -16.05 7.72 1.41
N THR A 100 -15.26 8.18 0.45
CA THR A 100 -15.46 9.42 -0.26
C THR A 100 -16.32 9.21 -1.50
N LEU A 101 -16.96 10.29 -1.95
CA LEU A 101 -17.75 10.27 -3.17
C LEU A 101 -16.83 10.11 -4.39
N ASP A 102 -17.09 9.13 -5.24
CA ASP A 102 -16.40 8.93 -6.51
C ASP A 102 -17.31 9.36 -7.68
N LEU A 103 -16.82 10.29 -8.50
CA LEU A 103 -17.50 10.83 -9.66
C LEU A 103 -16.87 10.39 -10.97
N SER A 104 -15.88 9.49 -10.95
CA SER A 104 -15.08 9.12 -12.14
C SER A 104 -15.91 8.53 -13.28
N GLU A 105 -16.99 7.83 -12.94
CA GLU A 105 -17.86 7.18 -13.91
C GLU A 105 -18.95 8.11 -14.46
N THR A 106 -19.11 9.33 -13.92
CA THR A 106 -20.17 10.24 -14.37
C THR A 106 -19.89 10.79 -15.78
N GLU A 107 -20.94 10.84 -16.59
CA GLU A 107 -20.89 11.25 -18.01
C GLU A 107 -21.44 12.68 -18.24
N SER A 108 -22.05 13.28 -17.20
CA SER A 108 -22.63 14.63 -17.28
C SER A 108 -22.58 15.36 -15.93
N LEU A 109 -22.67 16.69 -15.97
CA LEU A 109 -22.80 17.52 -14.76
C LEU A 109 -24.07 17.16 -13.97
N GLU A 110 -25.17 16.91 -14.65
CA GLU A 110 -26.46 16.56 -14.03
C GLU A 110 -26.36 15.24 -13.28
N GLU A 111 -25.72 14.25 -13.87
CA GLU A 111 -25.47 12.96 -13.22
C GLU A 111 -24.58 13.10 -11.99
N ALA A 112 -23.50 13.87 -12.11
CA ALA A 112 -22.60 14.18 -11.00
C ALA A 112 -23.35 14.88 -9.84
N LEU A 113 -24.16 15.90 -10.13
CA LEU A 113 -24.95 16.60 -9.12
C LEU A 113 -25.97 15.69 -8.43
N ALA A 114 -26.64 14.80 -9.18
CA ALA A 114 -27.55 13.82 -8.60
C ALA A 114 -26.83 12.84 -7.68
N LEU A 115 -25.66 12.37 -8.05
CA LEU A 115 -24.84 11.47 -7.22
C LEU A 115 -24.32 12.17 -5.95
N ILE A 116 -23.90 13.44 -6.06
CA ILE A 116 -23.48 14.27 -4.94
C ILE A 116 -24.64 14.45 -3.93
N GLU A 117 -25.82 14.80 -4.43
CA GLU A 117 -27.02 14.96 -3.61
C GLU A 117 -27.42 13.66 -2.90
N GLN A 118 -27.39 12.53 -3.64
CA GLN A 118 -27.67 11.21 -3.05
C GLN A 118 -26.66 10.86 -1.97
N PHE A 119 -25.36 11.04 -2.24
CA PHE A 119 -24.32 10.77 -1.25
C PHE A 119 -24.48 11.63 0.01
N ALA A 120 -24.84 12.91 -0.14
CA ALA A 120 -25.09 13.79 0.98
C ALA A 120 -26.29 13.35 1.83
N ARG A 121 -27.39 12.87 1.19
CA ARG A 121 -28.55 12.31 1.90
C ARG A 121 -28.21 11.02 2.66
N ASP A 122 -27.40 10.15 2.05
CA ASP A 122 -27.04 8.86 2.64
C ASP A 122 -26.01 9.01 3.79
N ASN A 123 -25.34 10.17 3.86
CA ASN A 123 -24.31 10.48 4.85
C ASN A 123 -24.64 11.75 5.67
N PRO A 124 -25.78 11.80 6.41
CA PRO A 124 -26.25 13.02 7.09
C PRO A 124 -25.33 13.49 8.21
N GLY A 125 -24.55 12.59 8.80
CA GLY A 125 -23.62 12.89 9.91
C GLY A 125 -22.25 13.44 9.50
N ARG A 126 -21.96 13.55 8.20
CA ARG A 126 -20.67 14.08 7.73
C ARG A 126 -20.69 15.61 7.74
N PRO A 127 -19.71 16.26 8.40
CA PRO A 127 -19.65 17.72 8.44
C PRO A 127 -19.24 18.34 7.09
N TRP A 128 -18.56 17.58 6.25
CA TRP A 128 -18.14 17.92 4.89
C TRP A 128 -18.48 16.79 3.93
N ILE A 129 -18.85 17.12 2.70
CA ILE A 129 -18.88 16.18 1.60
C ILE A 129 -17.55 16.27 0.87
N LEU A 130 -16.80 15.17 0.93
CA LEU A 130 -15.52 15.02 0.25
C LEU A 130 -15.66 13.99 -0.86
N GLY A 131 -14.97 14.21 -1.96
CA GLY A 131 -15.01 13.30 -3.09
C GLY A 131 -13.97 13.64 -4.13
N ARG A 132 -13.97 12.86 -5.21
CA ARG A 132 -13.00 12.96 -6.29
C ARG A 132 -13.58 12.51 -7.63
N GLY A 133 -12.80 12.68 -8.68
CA GLY A 133 -13.06 12.03 -9.97
C GLY A 133 -13.88 12.86 -10.95
N TRP A 134 -14.32 14.09 -10.61
CA TRP A 134 -15.05 14.89 -11.57
C TRP A 134 -14.17 15.30 -12.78
N ASN A 135 -14.80 15.34 -13.98
CA ASN A 135 -14.11 15.65 -15.22
C ASN A 135 -15.02 16.42 -16.18
N GLN A 136 -14.89 17.75 -16.20
CA GLN A 136 -15.71 18.61 -17.05
C GLN A 136 -15.49 18.38 -18.55
N GLU A 137 -14.34 17.84 -18.95
CA GLU A 137 -14.07 17.49 -20.37
C GLU A 137 -14.89 16.27 -20.78
N LYS A 138 -14.92 15.22 -19.93
CA LYS A 138 -15.77 14.03 -20.13
C LYS A 138 -17.25 14.41 -20.20
N TRP A 139 -17.68 15.38 -19.40
CA TRP A 139 -19.05 15.89 -19.40
C TRP A 139 -19.38 16.80 -20.60
N GLY A 140 -18.41 17.16 -21.45
CA GLY A 140 -18.61 18.06 -22.56
C GLY A 140 -19.02 19.48 -22.14
N LEU A 141 -18.70 19.90 -20.92
CA LEU A 141 -19.20 21.15 -20.32
C LEU A 141 -18.59 22.40 -20.99
N GLY A 142 -17.38 22.27 -21.57
CA GLY A 142 -16.66 23.37 -22.22
C GLY A 142 -16.21 24.51 -21.29
N ARG A 143 -16.39 24.34 -19.97
CA ARG A 143 -15.99 25.27 -18.91
C ARG A 143 -15.80 24.51 -17.61
N PHE A 144 -15.21 25.11 -16.59
CA PHE A 144 -15.27 24.58 -15.25
C PHE A 144 -16.69 24.68 -14.65
N PRO A 145 -17.08 23.73 -13.75
CA PRO A 145 -18.31 23.85 -12.97
C PRO A 145 -18.18 24.98 -11.94
N THR A 146 -19.29 25.38 -11.31
CA THR A 146 -19.33 26.52 -10.39
C THR A 146 -19.81 26.13 -9.00
N ALA A 147 -19.47 26.94 -7.98
CA ALA A 147 -19.98 26.77 -6.62
C ALA A 147 -21.50 26.73 -6.56
N THR A 148 -22.19 27.61 -7.34
CA THR A 148 -23.66 27.65 -7.39
C THR A 148 -24.29 26.37 -7.92
N GLU A 149 -23.59 25.64 -8.77
CA GLU A 149 -24.06 24.32 -9.26
C GLU A 149 -23.99 23.29 -8.11
N LEU A 150 -22.92 23.30 -7.32
CA LEU A 150 -22.83 22.46 -6.10
C LEU A 150 -23.86 22.85 -5.03
N ASP A 151 -24.11 24.14 -4.85
CA ASP A 151 -25.10 24.61 -3.87
C ASP A 151 -26.51 24.07 -4.16
N ARG A 152 -26.84 23.77 -5.43
CA ARG A 152 -28.12 23.12 -5.79
C ARG A 152 -28.19 21.68 -5.29
N ALA A 153 -27.08 20.98 -5.28
CA ALA A 153 -27.01 19.59 -4.82
C ALA A 153 -26.87 19.51 -3.28
N VAL A 154 -26.05 20.38 -2.67
CA VAL A 154 -25.79 20.40 -1.24
C VAL A 154 -25.66 21.83 -0.74
N SER A 155 -26.69 22.31 -0.02
CA SER A 155 -26.78 23.69 0.49
C SER A 155 -26.62 23.79 2.02
N ASP A 156 -26.52 22.67 2.74
CA ASP A 156 -26.53 22.59 4.20
C ASP A 156 -25.15 22.38 4.83
N ARG A 157 -24.14 22.06 4.03
CA ARG A 157 -22.77 21.81 4.50
C ARG A 157 -21.73 22.04 3.40
N PRO A 158 -20.44 22.24 3.76
CA PRO A 158 -19.36 22.40 2.79
C PRO A 158 -19.16 21.14 1.94
N VAL A 159 -18.83 21.37 0.64
CA VAL A 159 -18.48 20.34 -0.34
C VAL A 159 -17.12 20.68 -0.93
N PHE A 160 -16.22 19.68 -1.01
CA PHE A 160 -14.91 19.80 -1.66
C PHE A 160 -14.61 18.52 -2.44
N LEU A 161 -14.49 18.66 -3.75
CA LEU A 161 -14.36 17.54 -4.69
C LEU A 161 -13.11 17.73 -5.56
N GLU A 162 -12.20 16.77 -5.53
CA GLU A 162 -10.98 16.79 -6.34
C GLU A 162 -11.28 16.36 -7.79
N ARG A 163 -10.62 17.02 -8.74
CA ARG A 163 -10.68 16.62 -10.15
C ARG A 163 -9.98 15.27 -10.35
N VAL A 164 -10.34 14.57 -11.42
CA VAL A 164 -9.80 13.25 -11.77
C VAL A 164 -8.27 13.19 -11.81
N ASP A 165 -7.60 14.28 -12.18
CA ASP A 165 -6.13 14.39 -12.26
C ASP A 165 -5.48 14.94 -10.98
N GLY A 166 -6.27 15.30 -9.95
CA GLY A 166 -5.76 15.89 -8.70
C GLY A 166 -5.25 17.32 -8.82
N HIS A 167 -5.29 17.95 -10.00
CA HIS A 167 -4.76 19.29 -10.24
C HIS A 167 -5.79 20.41 -10.06
N ALA A 168 -7.05 20.09 -9.82
CA ALA A 168 -8.07 21.07 -9.49
C ALA A 168 -9.05 20.52 -8.46
N ALA A 169 -9.75 21.41 -7.75
CA ALA A 169 -10.83 21.05 -6.86
C ALA A 169 -12.03 21.97 -7.05
N TRP A 170 -13.23 21.41 -6.83
CA TRP A 170 -14.51 22.08 -6.94
C TRP A 170 -15.17 22.18 -5.56
N ALA A 171 -15.49 23.39 -5.13
CA ALA A 171 -16.02 23.71 -3.80
C ALA A 171 -17.31 24.51 -3.92
N ASN A 172 -18.26 24.25 -3.00
CA ASN A 172 -19.50 25.01 -2.88
C ASN A 172 -19.33 26.30 -2.08
N THR A 173 -20.39 27.14 -2.02
CA THR A 173 -20.33 28.42 -1.32
C THR A 173 -19.99 28.27 0.15
N LEU A 174 -20.52 27.28 0.86
CA LEU A 174 -20.19 27.04 2.27
C LEU A 174 -18.73 26.66 2.50
N ALA A 175 -18.10 25.95 1.59
CA ALA A 175 -16.67 25.67 1.64
C ALA A 175 -15.82 26.92 1.42
N LEU A 176 -16.22 27.81 0.50
CA LEU A 176 -15.59 29.13 0.29
C LEU A 176 -15.68 30.00 1.54
N GLU A 177 -16.85 30.05 2.17
CA GLU A 177 -17.09 30.78 3.42
C GLU A 177 -16.24 30.25 4.57
N ALA A 178 -16.22 28.92 4.76
CA ALA A 178 -15.40 28.25 5.78
C ALA A 178 -13.90 28.58 5.62
N ALA A 179 -13.42 28.67 4.37
CA ALA A 179 -12.03 29.01 4.06
C ALA A 179 -11.75 30.53 4.04
N GLY A 180 -12.77 31.39 4.17
CA GLY A 180 -12.64 32.84 4.09
C GLY A 180 -12.21 33.32 2.70
N VAL A 181 -12.49 32.54 1.64
CA VAL A 181 -12.12 32.87 0.27
C VAL A 181 -13.14 33.85 -0.32
N THR A 182 -12.66 34.99 -0.78
CA THR A 182 -13.48 36.10 -1.28
C THR A 182 -12.95 36.65 -2.61
N ALA A 183 -13.64 37.63 -3.19
CA ALA A 183 -13.14 38.35 -4.37
C ALA A 183 -11.79 39.06 -4.13
N LYS A 184 -11.41 39.29 -2.88
CA LYS A 184 -10.14 39.93 -2.49
C LYS A 184 -9.00 38.94 -2.24
N THR A 185 -9.29 37.67 -2.14
CA THR A 185 -8.26 36.63 -1.93
C THR A 185 -7.37 36.55 -3.17
N ALA A 186 -6.07 36.75 -3.01
CA ALA A 186 -5.11 36.64 -4.10
C ALA A 186 -4.85 35.16 -4.47
N ASP A 187 -4.48 34.92 -5.70
CA ASP A 187 -4.01 33.61 -6.12
C ASP A 187 -2.69 33.30 -5.39
N PRO A 188 -2.57 32.12 -4.77
CA PRO A 188 -1.34 31.73 -4.10
C PRO A 188 -0.24 31.38 -5.12
N LYS A 189 1.01 31.33 -4.66
CA LYS A 189 2.13 30.93 -5.52
C LYS A 189 1.90 29.50 -6.04
N GLY A 190 1.98 29.36 -7.35
CA GLY A 190 1.79 28.05 -8.01
C GLY A 190 0.32 27.59 -8.06
N GLY A 191 -0.66 28.48 -7.84
CA GLY A 191 -2.07 28.15 -7.93
C GLY A 191 -2.93 29.27 -8.50
N ARG A 192 -4.15 28.94 -8.91
CA ARG A 192 -5.12 29.88 -9.48
C ARG A 192 -6.52 29.62 -8.94
N ILE A 193 -7.22 30.69 -8.58
CA ILE A 193 -8.64 30.67 -8.23
C ILE A 193 -9.43 31.03 -9.49
N GLU A 194 -10.28 30.15 -9.98
CA GLU A 194 -11.21 30.46 -11.07
C GLU A 194 -12.24 31.49 -10.61
N ARG A 195 -12.51 32.48 -11.47
CA ARG A 195 -13.34 33.64 -11.12
C ARG A 195 -14.45 33.89 -12.11
N LEU A 196 -15.57 34.35 -11.59
CA LEU A 196 -16.69 34.88 -12.37
C LEU A 196 -16.35 36.25 -12.95
N ALA A 197 -17.19 36.76 -13.87
CA ALA A 197 -17.01 38.08 -14.49
C ALA A 197 -16.96 39.24 -13.47
N ASN A 198 -17.64 39.09 -12.32
CA ASN A 198 -17.63 40.05 -11.21
C ASN A 198 -16.44 39.87 -10.26
N ARG A 199 -15.44 39.06 -10.62
CA ARG A 199 -14.25 38.68 -9.82
C ARG A 199 -14.53 37.83 -8.59
N ALA A 200 -15.75 37.43 -8.29
CA ALA A 200 -16.02 36.48 -7.22
C ALA A 200 -15.42 35.12 -7.55
N PRO A 201 -14.96 34.34 -6.56
CA PRO A 201 -14.53 32.95 -6.77
C PRO A 201 -15.65 32.14 -7.44
N ALA A 202 -15.33 31.44 -8.51
CA ALA A 202 -16.30 30.62 -9.22
C ALA A 202 -16.56 29.28 -8.52
N GLY A 203 -15.68 28.87 -7.60
CA GLY A 203 -15.75 27.60 -6.87
C GLY A 203 -14.71 26.57 -7.32
N VAL A 204 -13.90 26.86 -8.34
CA VAL A 204 -12.82 25.97 -8.75
C VAL A 204 -11.46 26.56 -8.41
N PHE A 205 -10.60 25.70 -7.87
CA PHE A 205 -9.25 25.99 -7.42
C PHE A 205 -8.29 25.09 -8.20
N VAL A 206 -7.20 25.65 -8.71
CA VAL A 206 -6.22 24.95 -9.54
C VAL A 206 -4.88 24.92 -8.81
N ASP A 207 -4.23 23.75 -8.80
CA ASP A 207 -2.92 23.46 -8.21
C ASP A 207 -2.81 23.98 -6.76
N GLY A 208 -1.80 24.77 -6.41
CA GLY A 208 -1.58 25.29 -5.05
C GLY A 208 -2.74 26.09 -4.46
N ALA A 209 -3.75 26.47 -5.26
CA ALA A 209 -4.94 27.13 -4.73
C ALA A 209 -5.89 26.17 -3.99
N THR A 210 -5.84 24.87 -4.26
CA THR A 210 -6.64 23.85 -3.57
C THR A 210 -6.37 23.86 -2.07
N GLU A 211 -5.13 24.15 -1.66
CA GLU A 211 -4.74 24.24 -0.25
C GLU A 211 -5.54 25.29 0.55
N LEU A 212 -6.08 26.31 -0.10
CA LEU A 212 -6.91 27.32 0.58
C LEU A 212 -8.15 26.70 1.23
N ILE A 213 -8.73 25.68 0.59
CA ILE A 213 -9.89 24.95 1.11
C ILE A 213 -9.43 23.76 1.96
N GLN A 214 -8.44 23.00 1.52
CA GLN A 214 -7.93 21.82 2.24
C GLN A 214 -7.56 22.11 3.69
N LYS A 215 -6.99 23.29 3.98
CA LYS A 215 -6.59 23.70 5.33
C LYS A 215 -7.75 23.81 6.33
N VAL A 216 -8.97 23.96 5.86
CA VAL A 216 -10.16 24.07 6.70
C VAL A 216 -11.05 22.83 6.68
N VAL A 217 -10.70 21.83 5.86
CA VAL A 217 -11.34 20.51 5.91
C VAL A 217 -10.98 19.87 7.26
N PRO A 218 -11.97 19.45 8.07
CA PRO A 218 -11.68 18.83 9.34
C PRO A 218 -10.88 17.54 9.20
N GLU A 219 -9.89 17.36 10.06
CA GLU A 219 -9.20 16.07 10.17
C GLU A 219 -10.18 14.96 10.56
N PRO A 220 -10.05 13.76 9.96
CA PRO A 220 -10.90 12.64 10.32
C PRO A 220 -10.76 12.27 11.80
N ARG A 221 -11.89 12.15 12.49
CA ARG A 221 -11.94 11.72 13.89
C ARG A 221 -11.51 10.26 14.04
N ALA A 222 -11.17 9.83 15.24
CA ALA A 222 -10.80 8.43 15.51
C ALA A 222 -11.87 7.44 15.03
N ALA A 223 -13.15 7.73 15.25
CA ALA A 223 -14.25 6.89 14.77
C ALA A 223 -14.35 6.83 13.24
N ASP A 224 -14.06 7.92 12.53
CA ASP A 224 -14.05 7.95 11.07
C ASP A 224 -12.90 7.11 10.51
N ARG A 225 -11.74 7.15 11.20
CA ARG A 225 -10.58 6.30 10.88
C ARG A 225 -10.85 4.82 11.14
N ASP A 226 -11.56 4.48 12.23
CA ASP A 226 -11.95 3.11 12.53
C ASP A 226 -12.88 2.55 11.43
N VAL A 227 -13.84 3.35 10.94
CA VAL A 227 -14.71 2.98 9.81
C VAL A 227 -13.91 2.84 8.51
N ALA A 228 -12.96 3.75 8.25
CA ALA A 228 -12.08 3.67 7.08
C ALA A 228 -11.23 2.38 7.10
N LEU A 229 -10.65 2.02 8.24
CA LEU A 229 -9.91 0.77 8.37
C LEU A 229 -10.79 -0.46 8.10
N GLN A 230 -12.03 -0.48 8.60
CA GLN A 230 -12.96 -1.60 8.32
C GLN A 230 -13.28 -1.70 6.83
N ALA A 231 -13.49 -0.56 6.15
CA ALA A 231 -13.72 -0.52 4.71
C ALA A 231 -12.49 -1.03 3.92
N ALA A 232 -11.29 -0.57 4.28
CA ALA A 232 -10.04 -1.02 3.67
C ALA A 232 -9.85 -2.54 3.80
N GLN A 233 -10.01 -3.08 5.01
CA GLN A 233 -9.87 -4.51 5.27
C GLN A 233 -10.88 -5.34 4.46
N LYS A 234 -12.14 -4.86 4.36
CA LYS A 234 -13.17 -5.53 3.55
C LYS A 234 -12.77 -5.59 2.07
N ILE A 235 -12.25 -4.49 1.52
CA ILE A 235 -11.79 -4.43 0.12
C ILE A 235 -10.61 -5.38 -0.07
N LEU A 236 -9.57 -5.28 0.76
CA LEU A 236 -8.36 -6.09 0.64
C LEU A 236 -8.67 -7.58 0.74
N LEU A 237 -9.44 -8.00 1.74
CA LEU A 237 -9.84 -9.40 1.92
C LEU A 237 -10.70 -9.90 0.75
N SER A 238 -11.57 -9.06 0.15
CA SER A 238 -12.36 -9.44 -1.02
C SER A 238 -11.51 -9.70 -2.26
N GLN A 239 -10.28 -9.15 -2.30
CA GLN A 239 -9.29 -9.38 -3.35
C GLN A 239 -8.29 -10.50 -3.00
N GLY A 240 -8.47 -11.16 -1.84
CA GLY A 240 -7.56 -12.21 -1.36
C GLY A 240 -6.29 -11.70 -0.69
N ILE A 241 -6.17 -10.40 -0.41
CA ILE A 241 -5.03 -9.82 0.30
C ILE A 241 -5.24 -9.98 1.79
N THR A 242 -4.36 -10.74 2.43
CA THR A 242 -4.38 -11.04 3.87
C THR A 242 -3.30 -10.31 4.66
N ALA A 243 -2.30 -9.78 3.96
CA ALA A 243 -1.24 -8.96 4.54
C ALA A 243 -0.83 -7.82 3.59
N ALA A 244 -0.36 -6.72 4.17
CA ALA A 244 0.04 -5.54 3.41
C ALA A 244 1.22 -4.81 4.06
N ALA A 245 2.12 -4.27 3.23
CA ALA A 245 3.09 -3.27 3.66
C ALA A 245 2.48 -1.88 3.48
N ASP A 246 2.14 -1.23 4.60
CA ASP A 246 1.51 0.09 4.63
C ASP A 246 2.56 1.20 4.55
N MET A 247 2.64 1.87 3.42
CA MET A 247 3.70 2.82 3.06
C MET A 247 3.35 4.26 3.41
N GLY A 248 3.73 4.68 4.62
CA GLY A 248 3.51 6.03 5.12
C GLY A 248 2.54 6.10 6.28
N THR A 249 2.58 5.10 7.17
CA THR A 249 1.79 5.05 8.40
C THR A 249 2.03 6.28 9.27
N THR A 250 1.00 7.09 9.46
CA THR A 250 1.03 8.22 10.40
C THR A 250 0.82 7.75 11.85
N LEU A 251 1.07 8.64 12.82
CA LEU A 251 0.77 8.35 14.23
C LEU A 251 -0.71 8.03 14.47
N LEU A 252 -1.61 8.73 13.76
CA LEU A 252 -3.05 8.50 13.87
C LEU A 252 -3.47 7.16 13.23
N ASP A 253 -2.83 6.77 12.14
CA ASP A 253 -3.07 5.46 11.51
C ASP A 253 -2.59 4.34 12.41
N TRP A 254 -1.38 4.46 12.97
CA TRP A 254 -0.86 3.51 13.95
C TRP A 254 -1.78 3.35 15.16
N GLN A 255 -2.28 4.46 15.72
CA GLN A 255 -3.25 4.42 16.82
C GLN A 255 -4.55 3.72 16.41
N THR A 256 -4.99 3.89 15.16
CA THR A 256 -6.17 3.20 14.62
C THR A 256 -5.93 1.70 14.50
N TYR A 257 -4.77 1.27 13.98
CA TYR A 257 -4.41 -0.14 13.91
C TYR A 257 -4.31 -0.77 15.30
N ARG A 258 -3.75 -0.03 16.26
CA ARG A 258 -3.67 -0.48 17.66
C ARG A 258 -5.06 -0.67 18.28
N ARG A 259 -5.97 0.31 18.13
CA ARG A 259 -7.35 0.17 18.63
C ARG A 259 -8.07 -1.04 18.02
N ALA A 260 -7.89 -1.24 16.69
CA ALA A 260 -8.46 -2.41 16.03
C ALA A 260 -7.87 -3.72 16.54
N GLY A 261 -6.56 -3.77 16.80
CA GLY A 261 -5.89 -4.92 17.39
C GLY A 261 -6.35 -5.21 18.82
N ASP A 262 -6.44 -4.18 19.67
CA ASP A 262 -6.89 -4.29 21.07
C ASP A 262 -8.34 -4.78 21.19
N THR A 263 -9.16 -4.59 20.16
CA THR A 263 -10.57 -5.02 20.10
C THR A 263 -10.82 -6.23 19.19
N ASP A 264 -9.77 -6.90 18.74
CA ASP A 264 -9.81 -8.01 17.78
C ASP A 264 -10.57 -7.70 16.47
N GLN A 265 -10.47 -6.44 16.03
CA GLN A 265 -11.03 -5.96 14.77
C GLN A 265 -9.99 -5.83 13.65
N LEU A 266 -8.70 -6.08 13.94
CA LEU A 266 -7.65 -6.13 12.94
C LEU A 266 -7.66 -7.48 12.24
N ARG A 267 -8.09 -7.49 10.97
CA ARG A 267 -8.37 -8.69 10.18
C ARG A 267 -7.30 -9.04 9.17
N ILE A 268 -6.49 -8.07 8.76
CA ILE A 268 -5.32 -8.25 7.90
C ILE A 268 -4.05 -8.06 8.71
N ARG A 269 -2.93 -8.54 8.18
CA ARG A 269 -1.60 -8.32 8.76
C ARG A 269 -1.02 -7.04 8.15
N ILE A 270 -0.53 -6.12 8.99
CA ILE A 270 0.03 -4.84 8.56
C ILE A 270 1.50 -4.76 8.94
N MET A 271 2.35 -4.65 7.94
CA MET A 271 3.77 -4.30 8.04
C MET A 271 3.89 -2.80 7.83
N ALA A 272 3.87 -2.01 8.90
CA ALA A 272 3.83 -0.55 8.84
C ALA A 272 5.21 0.05 8.58
N TYR A 273 5.26 1.04 7.70
CA TYR A 273 6.41 1.91 7.46
C TYR A 273 6.01 3.35 7.79
N ALA A 274 6.59 3.90 8.83
CA ALA A 274 6.21 5.20 9.36
C ALA A 274 6.39 6.32 8.34
N ALA A 275 5.52 7.31 8.37
CA ALA A 275 5.58 8.52 7.56
C ALA A 275 6.70 9.46 8.06
N GLY A 276 7.95 9.13 7.75
CA GLY A 276 9.13 9.87 8.18
C GLY A 276 9.68 9.46 9.55
N THR A 277 10.80 10.06 9.92
CA THR A 277 11.57 9.69 11.12
C THR A 277 10.87 10.00 12.42
N GLU A 278 10.13 11.11 12.50
CA GLU A 278 9.41 11.49 13.72
C GLU A 278 8.37 10.42 14.10
N ALA A 279 7.55 9.99 13.14
CA ALA A 279 6.59 8.92 13.38
C ALA A 279 7.29 7.59 13.71
N MET A 280 8.40 7.27 13.05
CA MET A 280 9.21 6.09 13.34
C MET A 280 9.70 6.08 14.78
N GLU A 281 10.26 7.19 15.26
CA GLU A 281 10.78 7.31 16.63
C GLU A 281 9.67 7.25 17.68
N VAL A 282 8.54 7.90 17.44
CA VAL A 282 7.41 7.90 18.39
C VAL A 282 6.77 6.51 18.49
N ILE A 283 6.65 5.77 17.38
CA ILE A 283 6.03 4.44 17.36
C ILE A 283 7.00 3.36 17.82
N GLY A 284 8.21 3.35 17.28
CA GLY A 284 9.20 2.27 17.44
C GLY A 284 10.17 2.49 18.59
N GLY A 285 10.41 3.75 18.99
CA GLY A 285 11.46 4.08 19.94
C GLY A 285 12.85 3.86 19.33
N THR A 286 13.53 2.82 19.76
CA THR A 286 14.90 2.47 19.30
C THR A 286 14.93 1.28 18.34
N GLY A 287 13.80 0.93 17.71
CA GLY A 287 13.78 -0.17 16.76
C GLY A 287 12.38 -0.52 16.26
N PRO A 288 12.29 -1.54 15.37
CA PRO A 288 11.02 -2.08 14.96
C PRO A 288 10.26 -2.62 16.16
N THR A 289 8.93 -2.50 16.16
CA THR A 289 8.14 -3.14 17.22
C THR A 289 8.23 -4.67 17.10
N PRO A 290 8.02 -5.43 18.21
CA PRO A 290 7.70 -6.83 18.07
C PRO A 290 6.41 -6.98 17.24
N TRP A 291 6.17 -8.18 16.70
CA TRP A 291 4.88 -8.50 16.13
C TRP A 291 3.81 -8.49 17.23
N LEU A 292 2.73 -7.77 16.97
CA LEU A 292 1.59 -7.57 17.88
C LEU A 292 0.37 -8.33 17.35
N TYR A 293 -0.57 -8.65 18.25
CA TYR A 293 -1.89 -9.20 17.90
C TYR A 293 -1.84 -10.48 17.05
N ASN A 294 -1.05 -11.47 17.48
CA ASN A 294 -0.86 -12.72 16.75
C ASN A 294 -0.38 -12.46 15.29
N ASP A 295 0.75 -11.77 15.17
CA ASP A 295 1.40 -11.40 13.91
C ASP A 295 0.56 -10.52 12.97
N LYS A 296 -0.36 -9.69 13.52
CA LYS A 296 -1.20 -8.82 12.69
C LYS A 296 -0.68 -7.38 12.55
N LEU A 297 0.25 -6.92 13.40
CA LEU A 297 0.75 -5.55 13.31
C LEU A 297 2.23 -5.48 13.72
N ARG A 298 3.03 -4.80 12.92
CA ARG A 298 4.42 -4.48 13.23
C ARG A 298 4.83 -3.17 12.58
N LEU A 299 5.56 -2.31 13.31
CA LEU A 299 6.36 -1.27 12.67
C LEU A 299 7.65 -1.91 12.16
N ASN A 300 7.88 -1.88 10.86
CA ASN A 300 9.09 -2.39 10.22
C ASN A 300 10.18 -1.32 10.07
N GLY A 301 9.78 -0.09 9.75
CA GLY A 301 10.73 0.95 9.44
C GLY A 301 10.09 2.27 9.03
N VAL A 302 10.74 2.96 8.10
CA VAL A 302 10.39 4.30 7.64
C VAL A 302 10.16 4.34 6.13
N LYS A 303 9.12 5.06 5.68
CA LYS A 303 8.90 5.44 4.29
C LYS A 303 9.47 6.82 4.03
N LEU A 304 10.23 6.96 2.95
CA LEU A 304 10.81 8.21 2.47
C LEU A 304 10.42 8.44 1.01
N TYR A 305 10.39 9.71 0.59
CA TYR A 305 10.13 10.11 -0.79
C TYR A 305 11.33 10.89 -1.32
N LEU A 306 12.09 10.30 -2.25
CA LEU A 306 13.26 10.94 -2.82
C LEU A 306 12.91 11.81 -4.02
N ASP A 307 11.88 11.43 -4.78
CA ASP A 307 11.36 12.17 -5.91
C ASP A 307 9.83 12.07 -6.03
N GLY A 308 9.27 12.58 -7.10
CA GLY A 308 7.85 12.50 -7.43
C GLY A 308 7.55 11.52 -8.58
N ALA A 309 6.31 11.55 -9.09
CA ALA A 309 5.83 10.63 -10.13
C ALA A 309 6.27 11.05 -11.56
N LEU A 310 6.36 10.05 -12.46
CA LEU A 310 6.74 10.27 -13.86
C LEU A 310 5.69 11.11 -14.62
N GLY A 311 4.41 10.83 -14.40
CA GLY A 311 3.30 11.48 -15.09
C GLY A 311 3.23 13.00 -14.89
N SER A 312 3.44 13.45 -13.65
CA SER A 312 3.49 14.87 -13.29
C SER A 312 4.84 15.55 -13.56
N ARG A 313 5.80 14.84 -14.15
CA ARG A 313 7.21 15.26 -14.32
C ARG A 313 7.91 15.59 -12.99
N GLY A 314 7.51 14.90 -11.91
CA GLY A 314 8.13 14.98 -10.60
C GLY A 314 9.28 13.98 -10.42
N ALA A 315 9.32 12.90 -11.17
CA ALA A 315 10.40 11.91 -11.11
C ALA A 315 11.75 12.56 -11.47
N TRP A 316 12.75 12.37 -10.61
CA TRP A 316 14.05 13.01 -10.78
C TRP A 316 14.91 12.24 -11.77
N LEU A 317 15.20 12.89 -12.92
CA LEU A 317 15.90 12.30 -14.05
C LEU A 317 17.35 12.83 -14.17
N LYS A 318 18.25 11.98 -14.65
CA LYS A 318 19.65 12.33 -15.00
C LYS A 318 19.71 13.34 -16.17
N ALA A 319 18.73 13.29 -17.07
CA ALA A 319 18.58 14.21 -18.19
C ALA A 319 17.19 14.85 -18.23
N ASP A 320 17.02 15.92 -19.00
CA ASP A 320 15.74 16.62 -19.14
C ASP A 320 14.61 15.67 -19.62
N TYR A 321 13.39 15.93 -19.20
CA TYR A 321 12.23 15.30 -19.80
C TYR A 321 12.20 15.58 -21.32
N ALA A 322 11.96 14.55 -22.12
CA ALA A 322 11.97 14.70 -23.58
C ALA A 322 10.90 15.67 -24.09
N ASP A 323 9.77 15.71 -23.40
CA ASP A 323 8.64 16.61 -23.68
C ASP A 323 8.62 17.90 -22.84
N ALA A 324 9.68 18.15 -22.05
CA ALA A 324 9.82 19.37 -21.24
C ALA A 324 11.31 19.74 -21.05
N PRO A 325 11.96 20.28 -22.09
CA PRO A 325 13.36 20.71 -22.01
C PRO A 325 13.61 21.68 -20.85
N GLY A 326 14.73 21.47 -20.11
CA GLY A 326 15.08 22.24 -18.92
C GLY A 326 14.44 21.73 -17.63
N GLN A 327 13.60 20.70 -17.66
CA GLN A 327 13.01 20.06 -16.48
C GLN A 327 13.57 18.66 -16.26
N ARG A 328 13.95 18.37 -15.02
CA ARG A 328 14.51 17.06 -14.59
C ARG A 328 13.77 16.45 -13.42
N GLY A 329 12.62 16.99 -13.04
CA GLY A 329 11.87 16.55 -11.86
C GLY A 329 12.35 17.18 -10.56
N LEU A 330 12.08 16.52 -9.45
CA LEU A 330 12.25 17.04 -8.09
C LEU A 330 13.18 16.13 -7.29
N ASN A 331 14.26 16.68 -6.76
CA ASN A 331 15.00 16.05 -5.66
C ASN A 331 14.40 16.56 -4.35
N ILE A 332 13.53 15.75 -3.72
CA ILE A 332 12.76 16.13 -2.52
C ILE A 332 13.63 16.09 -1.27
N ILE A 333 14.50 15.08 -1.16
CA ILE A 333 15.41 14.91 -0.03
C ILE A 333 16.85 15.03 -0.54
N PRO A 334 17.61 16.08 -0.14
CA PRO A 334 19.02 16.18 -0.50
C PRO A 334 19.82 14.96 -0.06
N GLY A 335 20.81 14.53 -0.85
CA GLY A 335 21.56 13.29 -0.61
C GLY A 335 22.20 13.18 0.77
N THR A 336 22.71 14.27 1.34
CA THR A 336 23.22 14.28 2.73
C THR A 336 22.11 14.00 3.75
N GLN A 337 20.92 14.55 3.55
CA GLN A 337 19.79 14.32 4.43
C GLN A 337 19.28 12.87 4.29
N LEU A 338 19.22 12.34 3.06
CA LEU A 338 18.87 10.93 2.81
C LEU A 338 19.78 9.99 3.59
N ARG A 339 21.11 10.17 3.49
CA ARG A 339 22.11 9.37 4.22
C ARG A 339 21.93 9.47 5.73
N ASN A 340 21.68 10.66 6.25
CA ASN A 340 21.45 10.86 7.68
C ASN A 340 20.20 10.11 8.17
N ILE A 341 19.09 10.17 7.41
CA ILE A 341 17.84 9.47 7.77
C ILE A 341 18.03 7.95 7.66
N MET A 342 18.63 7.46 6.58
CA MET A 342 18.90 6.03 6.40
C MET A 342 19.90 5.51 7.45
N SER A 343 20.91 6.30 7.81
CA SER A 343 21.84 5.99 8.90
C SER A 343 21.10 5.86 10.24
N ARG A 344 20.20 6.80 10.54
CA ARG A 344 19.38 6.72 11.76
C ARG A 344 18.50 5.46 11.77
N ALA A 345 17.81 5.18 10.67
CA ALA A 345 17.02 3.95 10.55
C ALA A 345 17.88 2.69 10.76
N ALA A 346 19.09 2.67 10.17
CA ALA A 346 20.02 1.55 10.32
C ALA A 346 20.53 1.37 11.76
N MET A 347 20.81 2.45 12.48
CA MET A 347 21.20 2.41 13.91
C MET A 347 20.11 1.79 14.77
N ASP A 348 18.87 2.11 14.50
CA ASP A 348 17.71 1.61 15.22
C ASP A 348 17.22 0.24 14.65
N ASN A 349 17.95 -0.39 13.75
CA ASN A 349 17.57 -1.63 13.05
C ASN A 349 16.20 -1.55 12.32
N CYS A 350 15.73 -0.35 12.01
CA CYS A 350 14.58 -0.10 11.18
C CYS A 350 14.94 -0.23 9.70
N GLN A 351 14.03 -0.74 8.91
CA GLN A 351 14.15 -0.82 7.46
C GLN A 351 13.85 0.55 6.84
N ALA A 352 14.63 0.97 5.85
CA ALA A 352 14.29 2.13 5.03
C ALA A 352 13.63 1.66 3.73
N ALA A 353 12.44 2.18 3.45
CA ALA A 353 11.69 2.03 2.21
C ALA A 353 11.65 3.39 1.50
N VAL A 354 12.40 3.53 0.41
CA VAL A 354 12.63 4.82 -0.24
C VAL A 354 12.00 4.83 -1.63
N HIS A 355 11.03 5.73 -1.84
CA HIS A 355 10.43 5.98 -3.13
C HIS A 355 11.49 6.59 -4.07
N ALA A 356 11.73 5.94 -5.19
CA ALA A 356 12.60 6.40 -6.26
C ALA A 356 12.07 5.93 -7.62
N ILE A 357 11.47 6.85 -8.37
CA ILE A 357 10.92 6.59 -9.70
C ILE A 357 11.95 6.91 -10.79
N GLY A 358 12.54 8.10 -10.75
CA GLY A 358 13.49 8.54 -11.76
C GLY A 358 14.86 7.88 -11.66
N ASP A 359 15.59 7.87 -12.78
CA ASP A 359 16.92 7.26 -12.87
C ASP A 359 17.97 7.99 -12.03
N ALA A 360 17.84 9.30 -11.81
CA ALA A 360 18.70 10.04 -10.89
C ALA A 360 18.37 9.71 -9.43
N ALA A 361 17.10 9.54 -9.07
CA ALA A 361 16.69 9.14 -7.73
C ALA A 361 17.18 7.72 -7.40
N ASN A 362 16.99 6.76 -8.34
CA ASN A 362 17.51 5.40 -8.19
C ASN A 362 19.04 5.39 -8.04
N HIS A 363 19.77 6.19 -8.79
CA HIS A 363 21.22 6.31 -8.68
C HIS A 363 21.65 6.84 -7.30
N GLU A 364 21.02 7.93 -6.84
CA GLU A 364 21.33 8.57 -5.56
C GLU A 364 21.11 7.65 -4.36
N ILE A 365 20.00 6.87 -4.36
CA ILE A 365 19.78 5.93 -3.26
C ILE A 365 20.75 4.75 -3.31
N LEU A 366 21.14 4.27 -4.50
CA LEU A 366 22.15 3.24 -4.64
C LEU A 366 23.51 3.71 -4.12
N ASP A 367 23.89 4.96 -4.36
CA ASP A 367 25.10 5.56 -3.80
C ASP A 367 25.01 5.65 -2.26
N ALA A 368 23.88 6.09 -1.72
CA ALA A 368 23.66 6.12 -0.29
C ALA A 368 23.76 4.72 0.35
N ILE A 369 23.19 3.69 -0.27
CA ILE A 369 23.26 2.30 0.20
C ILE A 369 24.71 1.80 0.15
N ALA A 370 25.45 2.04 -0.93
CA ALA A 370 26.85 1.65 -1.06
C ALA A 370 27.71 2.21 0.09
N GLU A 371 27.58 3.52 0.38
CA GLU A 371 28.28 4.16 1.49
C GLU A 371 27.87 3.60 2.86
N LEU A 372 26.58 3.39 3.08
CA LEU A 372 26.05 2.93 4.38
C LEU A 372 26.34 1.45 4.65
N ASN A 373 26.42 0.61 3.62
CA ASN A 373 26.76 -0.80 3.76
C ASN A 373 28.17 -1.05 4.32
N ASP A 374 29.07 -0.09 4.17
CA ASP A 374 30.41 -0.18 4.80
C ASP A 374 30.32 -0.05 6.32
N THR A 375 29.42 0.78 6.81
CA THR A 375 29.24 1.06 8.25
C THR A 375 28.23 0.14 8.91
N TYR A 376 27.08 -0.09 8.27
CA TYR A 376 25.96 -0.85 8.83
C TYR A 376 25.90 -2.26 8.23
N LYS A 377 26.63 -3.19 8.82
CA LYS A 377 26.64 -4.59 8.41
C LYS A 377 25.36 -5.31 8.86
N GLY A 378 25.06 -6.42 8.21
CA GLY A 378 23.91 -7.29 8.51
C GLY A 378 22.79 -7.22 7.47
N ASP A 379 21.73 -7.95 7.73
CA ASP A 379 20.56 -8.04 6.84
C ASP A 379 19.69 -6.78 6.99
N ARG A 380 19.90 -5.78 6.14
CA ARG A 380 19.17 -4.51 6.15
C ARG A 380 17.95 -4.56 5.26
N ARG A 381 17.96 -5.37 4.21
CA ARG A 381 16.90 -5.46 3.20
C ARG A 381 16.46 -4.06 2.77
N TRP A 382 17.43 -3.21 2.39
CA TRP A 382 17.12 -1.88 1.86
C TRP A 382 16.07 -2.00 0.77
N ARG A 383 15.03 -1.17 0.80
CA ARG A 383 13.96 -1.21 -0.17
C ARG A 383 13.98 0.04 -1.04
N ILE A 384 13.92 -0.17 -2.34
CA ILE A 384 13.63 0.89 -3.32
C ILE A 384 12.21 0.66 -3.80
N GLU A 385 11.34 1.60 -3.44
CA GLU A 385 9.93 1.56 -3.84
C GLU A 385 9.81 2.14 -5.25
N HIS A 386 9.04 1.47 -6.05
CA HIS A 386 8.80 1.68 -7.47
C HIS A 386 9.96 1.20 -8.35
N ALA A 387 11.22 1.63 -8.13
CA ALA A 387 12.37 1.27 -8.97
C ALA A 387 12.01 1.32 -10.47
N GLN A 388 11.30 2.40 -10.85
CA GLN A 388 10.50 2.42 -12.08
C GLN A 388 11.35 2.67 -13.32
N ILE A 389 12.27 3.66 -13.21
CA ILE A 389 13.25 3.97 -14.25
C ILE A 389 14.64 3.80 -13.64
N VAL A 390 15.32 2.72 -14.00
CA VAL A 390 16.67 2.40 -13.50
C VAL A 390 17.63 2.44 -14.66
N SER A 391 18.67 3.27 -14.58
CA SER A 391 19.71 3.30 -15.61
C SER A 391 20.33 1.91 -15.78
N PRO A 392 20.60 1.44 -17.01
CA PRO A 392 21.15 0.11 -17.24
C PRO A 392 22.44 -0.18 -16.44
N GLU A 393 23.28 0.81 -16.23
CA GLU A 393 24.50 0.72 -15.44
C GLU A 393 24.26 0.53 -13.94
N ASP A 394 23.07 0.86 -13.43
CA ASP A 394 22.71 0.76 -12.02
C ASP A 394 22.01 -0.57 -11.66
N ILE A 395 21.57 -1.34 -12.66
CA ILE A 395 20.78 -2.56 -12.44
C ILE A 395 21.55 -3.60 -11.61
N GLU A 396 22.82 -3.85 -11.93
CA GLU A 396 23.64 -4.86 -11.24
C GLU A 396 23.83 -4.54 -9.75
N ARG A 397 23.77 -3.25 -9.37
CA ARG A 397 23.92 -2.80 -7.99
C ARG A 397 22.80 -3.28 -7.07
N PHE A 398 21.63 -3.56 -7.60
CA PHE A 398 20.53 -4.11 -6.80
C PHE A 398 20.89 -5.49 -6.23
N GLY A 399 21.49 -6.37 -7.02
CA GLY A 399 21.98 -7.66 -6.54
C GLY A 399 23.23 -7.53 -5.68
N GLU A 400 24.17 -6.69 -6.06
CA GLU A 400 25.42 -6.44 -5.29
C GLU A 400 25.14 -6.07 -3.84
N TYR A 401 24.12 -5.23 -3.60
CA TYR A 401 23.76 -4.75 -2.27
C TYR A 401 22.56 -5.48 -1.65
N GLY A 402 22.03 -6.52 -2.29
CA GLY A 402 20.89 -7.31 -1.78
C GLY A 402 19.61 -6.49 -1.62
N ILE A 403 19.33 -5.58 -2.55
CA ILE A 403 18.23 -4.63 -2.48
C ILE A 403 16.91 -5.32 -2.82
N ILE A 404 15.86 -4.96 -2.09
CA ILE A 404 14.48 -5.30 -2.44
C ILE A 404 14.00 -4.26 -3.46
N ALA A 405 13.67 -4.69 -4.67
CA ALA A 405 12.94 -3.87 -5.64
C ALA A 405 11.43 -4.09 -5.41
N SER A 406 10.78 -3.10 -4.82
CA SER A 406 9.35 -3.14 -4.52
C SER A 406 8.59 -2.47 -5.68
N VAL A 407 8.02 -3.27 -6.57
CA VAL A 407 7.49 -2.81 -7.84
C VAL A 407 5.99 -3.02 -7.97
N GLN A 408 5.33 -2.14 -8.75
CA GLN A 408 3.89 -2.17 -8.98
C GLN A 408 3.62 -2.48 -10.45
N PRO A 409 3.23 -3.72 -10.78
CA PRO A 409 3.08 -4.10 -12.19
C PRO A 409 2.06 -3.25 -12.95
N VAL A 410 0.96 -2.85 -12.32
CA VAL A 410 -0.10 -2.07 -12.98
C VAL A 410 0.40 -0.68 -13.41
N HIS A 411 1.32 -0.05 -12.67
CA HIS A 411 1.94 1.21 -13.09
C HIS A 411 2.56 1.15 -14.49
N GLN A 412 3.12 0.00 -14.88
CA GLN A 412 3.68 -0.16 -16.23
C GLN A 412 2.60 0.00 -17.32
N THR A 413 1.40 -0.53 -17.09
CA THR A 413 0.30 -0.41 -18.07
C THR A 413 -0.33 0.97 -18.06
N SER A 414 -0.51 1.56 -16.89
CA SER A 414 -1.05 2.92 -16.74
C SER A 414 -0.10 3.98 -17.32
N ASP A 415 1.20 3.82 -17.10
CA ASP A 415 2.21 4.80 -17.51
C ASP A 415 2.68 4.65 -18.96
N ARG A 416 2.52 3.47 -19.55
CA ARG A 416 3.05 3.11 -20.88
C ARG A 416 2.84 4.22 -21.94
N THR A 417 1.64 4.76 -22.01
CA THR A 417 1.28 5.75 -23.05
C THR A 417 2.01 7.08 -22.89
N MET A 418 2.43 7.42 -21.67
CA MET A 418 3.14 8.67 -21.40
C MET A 418 4.65 8.48 -21.21
N ALA A 419 5.10 7.29 -20.80
CA ALA A 419 6.51 7.03 -20.50
C ALA A 419 7.43 7.35 -21.69
N GLU A 420 7.01 6.96 -22.90
CA GLU A 420 7.77 7.27 -24.13
C GLU A 420 7.87 8.77 -24.39
N ALA A 421 6.79 9.51 -24.16
CA ALA A 421 6.78 10.97 -24.33
C ALA A 421 7.67 11.66 -23.28
N ARG A 422 7.66 11.15 -22.03
CA ARG A 422 8.45 11.70 -20.92
C ARG A 422 9.95 11.44 -21.05
N LEU A 423 10.32 10.24 -21.46
CA LEU A 423 11.70 9.77 -21.45
C LEU A 423 12.39 9.89 -22.82
N GLY A 424 11.61 9.83 -23.89
CA GLY A 424 12.13 9.59 -25.25
C GLY A 424 12.56 8.13 -25.46
N PRO A 425 12.71 7.68 -26.72
CA PRO A 425 12.93 6.27 -27.04
C PRO A 425 14.24 5.69 -26.45
N ASP A 426 15.29 6.50 -26.35
CA ASP A 426 16.62 6.05 -25.94
C ASP A 426 16.73 5.70 -24.45
N ARG A 427 15.83 6.20 -23.61
CA ARG A 427 15.85 6.00 -22.14
C ARG A 427 14.86 4.95 -21.64
N LEU A 428 14.09 4.35 -22.55
CA LEU A 428 13.11 3.33 -22.17
C LEU A 428 13.75 2.00 -21.77
N ALA A 429 15.02 1.77 -22.10
CA ALA A 429 15.73 0.54 -21.77
C ALA A 429 15.76 0.23 -20.27
N GLY A 430 15.72 1.25 -19.40
CA GLY A 430 15.68 1.10 -17.93
C GLY A 430 14.27 1.13 -17.32
N ALA A 431 13.22 1.30 -18.15
CA ALA A 431 11.87 1.47 -17.66
C ALA A 431 11.21 0.12 -17.32
N TYR A 432 10.75 -0.04 -16.07
CA TYR A 432 10.05 -1.23 -15.58
C TYR A 432 10.82 -2.52 -15.90
N ALA A 433 12.14 -2.53 -15.60
CA ALA A 433 13.10 -3.55 -16.00
C ALA A 433 13.13 -4.77 -15.04
N TRP A 434 11.98 -5.34 -14.75
CA TRP A 434 11.80 -6.31 -13.65
C TRP A 434 12.61 -7.60 -13.86
N GLU A 435 12.60 -8.17 -15.08
CA GLU A 435 13.35 -9.40 -15.36
C GLU A 435 14.85 -9.17 -15.22
N ARG A 436 15.35 -8.02 -15.68
CA ARG A 436 16.78 -7.69 -15.51
C ARG A 436 17.15 -7.43 -14.07
N LEU A 437 16.33 -6.70 -13.29
CA LEU A 437 16.55 -6.49 -11.86
C LEU A 437 16.61 -7.85 -11.12
N LYS A 438 15.69 -8.76 -11.40
CA LYS A 438 15.70 -10.11 -10.85
C LYS A 438 16.96 -10.88 -11.26
N ASN A 439 17.33 -10.86 -12.54
CA ASN A 439 18.51 -11.56 -13.05
C ASN A 439 19.82 -11.00 -12.52
N ALA A 440 19.86 -9.72 -12.17
CA ALA A 440 20.96 -9.09 -11.44
C ALA A 440 21.03 -9.49 -9.96
N GLY A 441 20.03 -10.21 -9.44
CA GLY A 441 20.00 -10.70 -8.06
C GLY A 441 19.12 -9.88 -7.10
N ALA A 442 18.41 -8.87 -7.58
CA ALA A 442 17.41 -8.18 -6.77
C ALA A 442 16.28 -9.13 -6.39
N ARG A 443 15.79 -9.02 -5.15
CA ARG A 443 14.53 -9.69 -4.80
C ARG A 443 13.37 -8.77 -5.15
N LEU A 444 12.41 -9.28 -5.92
CA LEU A 444 11.22 -8.53 -6.31
C LEU A 444 10.10 -8.76 -5.30
N ALA A 445 9.58 -7.68 -4.73
CA ALA A 445 8.33 -7.70 -3.97
C ALA A 445 7.27 -6.92 -4.75
N LEU A 446 6.11 -7.54 -4.97
CA LEU A 446 5.07 -6.94 -5.80
C LEU A 446 3.94 -6.35 -4.96
N GLY A 447 3.46 -5.19 -5.36
CA GLY A 447 2.38 -4.46 -4.71
C GLY A 447 1.51 -3.73 -5.72
N SER A 448 0.50 -3.05 -5.22
CA SER A 448 -0.46 -2.30 -6.04
C SER A 448 -0.27 -0.79 -5.99
N ASP A 449 0.25 -0.26 -4.90
CA ASP A 449 0.21 1.16 -4.54
C ASP A 449 -1.23 1.70 -4.39
N ALA A 450 -2.17 0.79 -4.04
CA ALA A 450 -3.57 1.19 -3.84
C ALA A 450 -3.70 2.26 -2.72
N PRO A 451 -4.54 3.30 -2.92
CA PRO A 451 -5.59 3.46 -3.92
C PRO A 451 -5.16 4.13 -5.24
N VAL A 452 -3.86 4.29 -5.52
CA VAL A 452 -3.39 4.83 -6.82
C VAL A 452 -3.82 3.90 -7.95
N GLU A 453 -3.64 2.59 -7.73
CA GLU A 453 -4.12 1.54 -8.64
C GLU A 453 -5.06 0.58 -7.90
N SER A 454 -5.66 -0.35 -8.64
CA SER A 454 -6.48 -1.40 -8.06
C SER A 454 -5.65 -2.35 -7.19
N ALA A 455 -6.14 -2.65 -5.98
CA ALA A 455 -5.49 -3.61 -5.07
C ALA A 455 -5.56 -5.08 -5.54
N ASN A 456 -6.13 -5.37 -6.72
CA ASN A 456 -6.30 -6.75 -7.18
C ASN A 456 -4.96 -7.42 -7.55
N PRO A 457 -4.43 -8.36 -6.74
CA PRO A 457 -3.12 -8.96 -6.97
C PRO A 457 -3.10 -9.83 -8.23
N PHE A 458 -4.24 -10.39 -8.65
CA PHE A 458 -4.33 -11.20 -9.86
C PHE A 458 -4.18 -10.36 -11.13
N VAL A 459 -4.67 -9.12 -11.12
CA VAL A 459 -4.40 -8.15 -12.19
C VAL A 459 -2.91 -7.80 -12.20
N GLY A 460 -2.32 -7.51 -11.05
CA GLY A 460 -0.88 -7.27 -10.93
C GLY A 460 -0.03 -8.43 -11.46
N MET A 461 -0.37 -9.67 -11.07
CA MET A 461 0.30 -10.88 -11.61
C MET A 461 0.12 -11.04 -13.11
N ALA A 462 -1.10 -10.81 -13.63
CA ALA A 462 -1.35 -10.89 -15.07
C ALA A 462 -0.49 -9.89 -15.84
N VAL A 463 -0.44 -8.63 -15.38
CA VAL A 463 0.42 -7.60 -15.99
C VAL A 463 1.91 -7.97 -15.88
N ALA A 464 2.36 -8.45 -14.71
CA ALA A 464 3.76 -8.88 -14.53
C ALA A 464 4.18 -9.97 -15.54
N MET A 465 3.26 -10.91 -15.84
CA MET A 465 3.50 -12.01 -16.77
C MET A 465 3.31 -11.66 -18.26
N THR A 466 2.43 -10.71 -18.56
CA THR A 466 2.04 -10.42 -19.95
C THR A 466 2.52 -9.06 -20.44
N ARG A 467 2.61 -8.07 -19.56
CA ARG A 467 2.86 -6.65 -19.84
C ARG A 467 1.81 -6.04 -20.76
N ILE A 468 0.57 -6.51 -20.60
CA ILE A 468 -0.61 -6.13 -21.37
C ILE A 468 -1.63 -5.55 -20.39
N ASP A 469 -2.30 -4.46 -20.77
CA ASP A 469 -3.36 -3.84 -19.97
C ASP A 469 -4.70 -4.60 -20.04
N GLY A 470 -5.73 -4.09 -19.36
CA GLY A 470 -7.06 -4.69 -19.34
C GLY A 470 -7.78 -4.70 -20.70
N ASP A 471 -7.36 -3.86 -21.63
CA ASP A 471 -7.88 -3.76 -22.99
C ASP A 471 -7.13 -4.65 -24.00
N GLY A 472 -6.14 -5.41 -23.52
CA GLY A 472 -5.31 -6.29 -24.36
C GLY A 472 -4.18 -5.57 -25.08
N LEU A 473 -3.78 -4.39 -24.63
CA LEU A 473 -2.78 -3.54 -25.28
C LEU A 473 -1.46 -3.45 -24.47
N PRO A 474 -0.29 -3.29 -25.16
CA PRO A 474 -0.13 -3.52 -26.61
C PRO A 474 -0.14 -5.02 -26.92
N PRO A 475 -0.57 -5.41 -28.12
CA PRO A 475 -0.47 -6.82 -28.52
C PRO A 475 0.97 -7.34 -28.38
N GLY A 476 1.13 -8.47 -27.69
CA GLY A 476 2.44 -9.04 -27.41
C GLY A 476 3.19 -8.43 -26.21
N GLY A 477 2.61 -7.45 -25.51
CA GLY A 477 3.18 -6.82 -24.29
C GLY A 477 4.24 -5.75 -24.57
N TRP A 478 4.29 -4.74 -23.71
CA TRP A 478 5.29 -3.66 -23.77
C TRP A 478 6.62 -4.16 -23.17
N PHE A 479 7.69 -4.18 -23.96
CA PHE A 479 8.98 -4.80 -23.60
C PHE A 479 8.82 -6.24 -23.07
N PRO A 480 8.39 -7.20 -23.92
CA PRO A 480 8.04 -8.55 -23.49
C PRO A 480 9.21 -9.36 -22.88
N GLN A 481 10.45 -8.93 -23.09
CA GLN A 481 11.65 -9.48 -22.44
C GLN A 481 11.72 -9.19 -20.93
N GLU A 482 10.94 -8.24 -20.43
CA GLU A 482 10.86 -7.87 -19.00
C GLU A 482 9.69 -8.55 -18.27
N ARG A 483 9.08 -9.58 -18.88
CA ARG A 483 8.04 -10.38 -18.24
C ARG A 483 8.61 -11.25 -17.15
N LEU A 484 7.88 -11.33 -16.07
CA LEU A 484 8.16 -12.30 -15.01
C LEU A 484 7.53 -13.66 -15.34
N SER A 485 8.12 -14.73 -14.81
CA SER A 485 7.49 -16.05 -14.84
C SER A 485 6.27 -16.07 -13.92
N ARG A 486 5.38 -17.06 -14.08
CA ARG A 486 4.26 -17.29 -13.17
C ARG A 486 4.75 -17.49 -11.72
N LYS A 487 5.82 -18.23 -11.54
CA LYS A 487 6.44 -18.49 -10.24
C LYS A 487 6.94 -17.21 -9.59
N ASP A 488 7.65 -16.35 -10.35
CA ASP A 488 8.17 -15.09 -9.82
C ASP A 488 7.04 -14.11 -9.47
N ALA A 489 6.01 -14.01 -10.31
CA ALA A 489 4.84 -13.17 -10.03
C ALA A 489 4.07 -13.65 -8.78
N TRP A 490 3.92 -14.96 -8.62
CA TRP A 490 3.29 -15.55 -7.43
C TRP A 490 4.12 -15.28 -6.17
N ARG A 491 5.42 -15.56 -6.21
CA ARG A 491 6.33 -15.29 -5.09
C ARG A 491 6.35 -13.82 -4.71
N GLY A 492 6.31 -12.94 -5.70
CA GLY A 492 6.30 -11.50 -5.49
C GLY A 492 5.11 -11.00 -4.66
N PHE A 493 3.94 -11.65 -4.78
CA PHE A 493 2.74 -11.38 -3.96
C PHE A 493 2.57 -12.34 -2.77
N THR A 494 3.56 -13.14 -2.42
CA THR A 494 3.51 -14.09 -1.31
C THR A 494 4.84 -14.14 -0.55
N SER A 495 5.67 -15.15 -0.78
CA SER A 495 6.90 -15.40 -0.01
C SER A 495 7.95 -14.30 -0.12
N ASP A 496 8.11 -13.67 -1.29
CA ASP A 496 9.09 -12.59 -1.46
C ASP A 496 8.58 -11.27 -0.86
N ALA A 497 7.27 -11.00 -0.90
CA ALA A 497 6.66 -9.89 -0.17
C ALA A 497 6.78 -10.08 1.35
N ALA A 498 6.57 -11.31 1.86
CA ALA A 498 6.78 -11.64 3.27
C ALA A 498 8.26 -11.42 3.67
N TYR A 499 9.20 -11.92 2.87
CA TYR A 499 10.62 -11.70 3.10
C TYR A 499 10.96 -10.20 3.11
N ALA A 500 10.44 -9.43 2.16
CA ALA A 500 10.67 -7.99 2.09
C ALA A 500 10.25 -7.26 3.38
N GLY A 501 9.23 -7.77 4.07
CA GLY A 501 8.72 -7.21 5.33
C GLY A 501 9.21 -7.93 6.60
N PHE A 502 10.26 -8.78 6.54
CA PHE A 502 10.74 -9.57 7.70
C PHE A 502 9.65 -10.44 8.32
N ALA A 503 8.80 -11.02 7.49
CA ALA A 503 7.68 -11.87 7.89
C ALA A 503 7.84 -13.34 7.45
N GLU A 504 8.95 -13.69 6.81
CA GLU A 504 9.26 -15.09 6.46
C GLU A 504 9.28 -15.98 7.71
N GLY A 505 8.76 -17.20 7.57
CA GLY A 505 8.58 -18.11 8.70
C GLY A 505 7.41 -17.76 9.61
N ARG A 506 6.64 -16.70 9.29
CA ARG A 506 5.42 -16.32 10.00
C ARG A 506 4.19 -16.49 9.14
N PHE A 507 4.23 -15.99 7.91
CA PHE A 507 3.15 -16.10 6.93
C PHE A 507 3.67 -15.85 5.51
N GLY A 508 2.83 -16.13 4.51
CA GLY A 508 3.15 -15.93 3.10
C GLY A 508 3.33 -17.24 2.33
N ARG A 509 3.36 -18.36 3.04
CA ARG A 509 3.38 -19.70 2.47
C ARG A 509 2.43 -20.60 3.26
N LEU A 510 1.89 -21.62 2.62
CA LEU A 510 1.16 -22.67 3.33
C LEU A 510 2.12 -23.81 3.68
N VAL A 511 2.94 -23.59 4.70
CA VAL A 511 3.91 -24.58 5.19
C VAL A 511 3.80 -24.71 6.72
N LYS A 512 4.24 -25.83 7.25
CA LYS A 512 4.21 -26.11 8.68
C LYS A 512 4.89 -25.00 9.48
N GLY A 513 4.22 -24.54 10.55
CA GLY A 513 4.72 -23.53 11.47
C GLY A 513 4.42 -22.08 11.05
N GLU A 514 3.95 -21.82 9.83
CA GLU A 514 3.47 -20.50 9.42
C GLU A 514 1.96 -20.34 9.68
N LYS A 515 1.48 -19.10 9.68
CA LYS A 515 0.04 -18.78 9.80
C LYS A 515 -0.69 -19.07 8.48
N ALA A 516 -1.84 -19.73 8.61
CA ALA A 516 -2.71 -20.04 7.48
C ALA A 516 -3.41 -18.80 6.91
#